data_5f8ee8e9102fd358d06e10c15d89b65d
#
_entry.id   5f8ee8e9102fd358d06e10c15d89b65d
#
_cell.length_a   1.000
_cell.length_b   1.000
_cell.length_c   1.000
_cell.angle_alpha   90.00
_cell.angle_beta   90.00
_cell.angle_gamma   90.00
#
_symmetry.space_group_name_H-M   'P 1'
#
loop_
_entity.id
_entity.type
_entity.pdbx_description
1 polymer ?
#
loop_
_entity_poly.entity_id
_entity_poly.type
_entity_poly.pdbx_seq_one_letter_code
_entity_poly.pdbx_strand_id
1 'polypeptide(L)'
;MSDKAKGKLSLVGLSLMIFTSVYGFNNIPRAFYMMGYAAIPWYIVGGLFFFLPFAFMVTELGSAFKEEKGGIYSWMEKAVGPTFAFVGTFMWYASYLVWMVNVSNGIMVPITNMIFGNSLHVPDPWILSIIAMIWVAAITFFALRGLDAVKKFATLGGIAVLSLNAILLICALLVLVLNGHPTTPITAEAFVTSLNPNFNNSSAIGFIAFMVFAIFAYGGVEAVGGLVDETDQPEKNFPRGVVTSALIIAIGYSVMILCVGFIMNYQTGGAFYE
;
A
#
# COMPACT_ATOMS: atom_id res chain seq x y z
N MET A 1 -22.68 -20.29 25.43
CA MET A 1 -21.71 -20.14 24.35
C MET A 1 -22.43 -19.37 23.25
N SER A 2 -22.26 -18.29 22.98
CA SER A 2 -21.71 -17.04 23.40
C SER A 2 -21.91 -16.07 22.22
N ASP A 3 -22.73 -15.05 22.43
CA ASP A 3 -23.00 -13.95 21.48
C ASP A 3 -21.76 -13.11 21.12
N LYS A 4 -20.62 -13.36 21.77
CA LYS A 4 -19.34 -12.69 21.50
C LYS A 4 -18.62 -13.14 20.21
N ALA A 5 -19.04 -14.23 19.58
CA ALA A 5 -18.35 -14.75 18.38
C ALA A 5 -18.84 -14.12 17.06
N LYS A 6 -19.96 -13.43 17.07
CA LYS A 6 -20.60 -12.91 15.84
C LYS A 6 -19.96 -11.63 15.25
N GLY A 7 -18.99 -11.03 15.90
CA GLY A 7 -18.34 -9.79 15.45
C GLY A 7 -16.84 -9.90 15.14
N LYS A 8 -16.17 -11.04 15.48
CA LYS A 8 -14.71 -11.14 15.33
C LYS A 8 -14.28 -11.32 13.88
N LEU A 9 -13.09 -10.80 13.57
CA LEU A 9 -12.46 -10.90 12.26
C LEU A 9 -11.99 -12.34 12.00
N SER A 10 -12.45 -12.94 10.92
CA SER A 10 -11.90 -14.20 10.41
C SER A 10 -10.51 -13.99 9.82
N LEU A 11 -9.75 -15.06 9.63
CA LEU A 11 -8.43 -15.00 8.96
C LEU A 11 -8.49 -14.28 7.62
N VAL A 12 -9.49 -14.57 6.79
CA VAL A 12 -9.65 -13.93 5.47
C VAL A 12 -10.00 -12.44 5.62
N GLY A 13 -10.91 -12.09 6.54
CA GLY A 13 -11.25 -10.70 6.81
C GLY A 13 -10.05 -9.89 7.29
N LEU A 14 -9.26 -10.45 8.22
CA LEU A 14 -8.03 -9.85 8.69
C LEU A 14 -7.02 -9.67 7.55
N SER A 15 -6.78 -10.71 6.76
CA SER A 15 -5.83 -10.64 5.64
C SER A 15 -6.23 -9.60 4.60
N LEU A 16 -7.52 -9.45 4.28
CA LEU A 16 -8.01 -8.40 3.39
C LEU A 16 -7.82 -7.00 3.99
N MET A 17 -8.03 -6.84 5.29
CA MET A 17 -7.80 -5.55 5.96
C MET A 17 -6.32 -5.18 5.96
N ILE A 18 -5.42 -6.14 6.23
CA ILE A 18 -3.97 -5.92 6.15
C ILE A 18 -3.57 -5.57 4.71
N PHE A 19 -4.06 -6.34 3.75
CA PHE A 19 -3.79 -6.10 2.34
C PHE A 19 -4.20 -4.67 1.93
N THR A 20 -5.41 -4.23 2.27
CA THR A 20 -5.89 -2.89 1.94
C THR A 20 -5.18 -1.77 2.69
N SER A 21 -4.65 -2.05 3.88
CA SER A 21 -3.90 -1.05 4.66
C SER A 21 -2.50 -0.79 4.10
N VAL A 22 -1.88 -1.80 3.48
CA VAL A 22 -0.49 -1.74 3.01
C VAL A 22 -0.41 -1.62 1.49
N TYR A 23 -1.21 -2.40 0.76
CA TYR A 23 -1.08 -2.50 -0.69
C TYR A 23 -1.74 -1.34 -1.42
N GLY A 24 -0.95 -0.39 -1.87
CA GLY A 24 -1.40 0.74 -2.69
C GLY A 24 -1.22 0.45 -4.18
N PHE A 25 -2.30 0.24 -4.93
CA PHE A 25 -2.24 0.01 -6.38
C PHE A 25 -1.48 1.13 -7.12
N ASN A 26 -1.63 2.39 -6.71
CA ASN A 26 -0.93 3.54 -7.29
C ASN A 26 0.60 3.45 -7.20
N ASN A 27 1.13 2.68 -6.24
CA ASN A 27 2.57 2.50 -6.12
C ASN A 27 3.16 1.73 -7.31
N ILE A 28 2.37 0.90 -7.98
CA ILE A 28 2.81 0.05 -9.09
C ILE A 28 3.16 0.87 -10.33
N PRO A 29 2.23 1.64 -10.94
CA PRO A 29 2.55 2.45 -12.10
C PRO A 29 3.55 3.55 -11.77
N ARG A 30 3.51 4.10 -10.54
CA ARG A 30 4.48 5.11 -10.09
C ARG A 30 5.89 4.54 -9.98
N ALA A 31 6.06 3.34 -9.43
CA ALA A 31 7.36 2.68 -9.34
C ALA A 31 7.92 2.40 -10.75
N PHE A 32 7.09 1.92 -11.66
CA PHE A 32 7.48 1.70 -13.03
C PHE A 32 7.83 3.01 -13.76
N TYR A 33 7.05 4.07 -13.55
CA TYR A 33 7.35 5.41 -14.09
C TYR A 33 8.70 5.93 -13.61
N MET A 34 9.04 5.74 -12.34
CA MET A 34 10.29 6.23 -11.76
C MET A 34 11.51 5.42 -12.21
N MET A 35 11.41 4.10 -12.32
CA MET A 35 12.57 3.23 -12.53
C MET A 35 12.40 2.12 -13.57
N GLY A 36 11.24 1.98 -14.18
CA GLY A 36 10.96 0.84 -15.02
C GLY A 36 11.09 -0.48 -14.27
N TYR A 37 11.64 -1.50 -14.92
CA TYR A 37 11.88 -2.79 -14.29
C TYR A 37 12.93 -2.76 -13.17
N ALA A 38 13.80 -1.75 -13.13
CA ALA A 38 14.76 -1.57 -12.04
C ALA A 38 14.10 -1.34 -10.67
N ALA A 39 12.80 -1.01 -10.63
CA ALA A 39 12.02 -0.97 -9.40
C ALA A 39 11.88 -2.35 -8.74
N ILE A 40 11.77 -3.44 -9.52
CA ILE A 40 11.48 -4.79 -9.02
C ILE A 40 12.51 -5.28 -8.00
N PRO A 41 13.84 -5.24 -8.27
CA PRO A 41 14.83 -5.61 -7.26
C PRO A 41 14.70 -4.83 -5.96
N TRP A 42 14.38 -3.54 -6.02
CA TRP A 42 14.20 -2.71 -4.81
C TRP A 42 12.98 -3.09 -4.00
N TYR A 43 11.86 -3.41 -4.66
CA TYR A 43 10.70 -3.95 -3.98
C TYR A 43 10.97 -5.32 -3.37
N ILE A 44 11.73 -6.19 -4.02
CA ILE A 44 12.16 -7.47 -3.45
C ILE A 44 13.06 -7.25 -2.22
N VAL A 45 14.06 -6.40 -2.33
CA VAL A 45 14.98 -6.09 -1.22
C VAL A 45 14.21 -5.43 -0.06
N GLY A 46 13.38 -4.42 -0.33
CA GLY A 46 12.52 -3.79 0.68
C GLY A 46 11.56 -4.79 1.32
N GLY A 47 10.98 -5.69 0.53
CA GLY A 47 10.11 -6.76 1.03
C GLY A 47 10.83 -7.73 1.97
N LEU A 48 12.01 -8.22 1.57
CA LEU A 48 12.75 -9.22 2.33
C LEU A 48 13.46 -8.64 3.58
N PHE A 49 14.07 -7.48 3.46
CA PHE A 49 14.94 -6.93 4.52
C PHE A 49 14.25 -5.89 5.41
N PHE A 50 13.13 -5.33 4.99
CA PHE A 50 12.34 -4.40 5.79
C PHE A 50 10.95 -4.97 6.12
N PHE A 51 10.13 -5.25 5.11
CA PHE A 51 8.72 -5.53 5.32
C PHE A 51 8.45 -6.84 6.06
N LEU A 52 9.07 -7.95 5.66
CA LEU A 52 8.90 -9.22 6.33
C LEU A 52 9.41 -9.21 7.77
N PRO A 53 10.63 -8.72 8.10
CA PRO A 53 11.06 -8.58 9.49
C PRO A 53 10.12 -7.69 10.31
N PHE A 54 9.64 -6.59 9.74
CA PHE A 54 8.69 -5.70 10.40
C PHE A 54 7.34 -6.40 10.65
N ALA A 55 6.83 -7.15 9.67
CA ALA A 55 5.62 -7.94 9.83
C ALA A 55 5.76 -9.02 10.91
N PHE A 56 6.92 -9.69 11.01
CA PHE A 56 7.20 -10.63 12.09
C PHE A 56 7.23 -9.94 13.46
N MET A 57 7.83 -8.77 13.57
CA MET A 57 7.83 -7.99 14.80
C MET A 57 6.42 -7.59 15.23
N VAL A 58 5.59 -7.11 14.31
CA VAL A 58 4.17 -6.80 14.57
C VAL A 58 3.41 -8.04 15.02
N THR A 59 3.69 -9.18 14.40
CA THR A 59 3.10 -10.49 14.77
C THR A 59 3.47 -10.90 16.19
N GLU A 60 4.73 -10.77 16.56
CA GLU A 60 5.23 -11.12 17.90
C GLU A 60 4.61 -10.22 18.96
N LEU A 61 4.64 -8.91 18.75
CA LEU A 61 4.02 -7.94 19.66
C LEU A 61 2.51 -8.15 19.79
N GLY A 62 1.81 -8.39 18.67
CA GLY A 62 0.38 -8.67 18.68
C GLY A 62 0.02 -9.96 19.41
N SER A 63 0.87 -10.98 19.32
CA SER A 63 0.68 -12.24 20.04
C SER A 63 1.00 -12.12 21.54
N ALA A 64 2.05 -11.40 21.88
CA ALA A 64 2.47 -11.17 23.26
C ALA A 64 1.46 -10.30 24.04
N PHE A 65 0.89 -9.30 23.38
CA PHE A 65 -0.02 -8.32 23.98
C PHE A 65 -1.45 -8.42 23.45
N LYS A 66 -1.92 -9.63 23.20
CA LYS A 66 -3.25 -9.93 22.59
C LYS A 66 -4.46 -9.39 23.35
N GLU A 67 -4.32 -9.14 24.67
CA GLU A 67 -5.39 -8.63 25.53
C GLU A 67 -5.38 -7.10 25.64
N GLU A 68 -4.34 -6.45 25.12
CA GLU A 68 -4.19 -5.00 25.16
C GLU A 68 -4.94 -4.34 24.00
N LYS A 69 -5.79 -3.37 24.34
CA LYS A 69 -6.67 -2.70 23.34
C LYS A 69 -6.07 -1.46 22.69
N GLY A 70 -4.92 -1.04 23.13
CA GLY A 70 -4.27 0.21 22.67
C GLY A 70 -3.42 0.06 21.42
N GLY A 71 -3.33 -1.12 20.80
CA GLY A 71 -2.52 -1.36 19.62
C GLY A 71 -1.06 -0.97 19.85
N ILE A 72 -0.49 -0.21 18.91
CA ILE A 72 0.91 0.21 18.93
C ILE A 72 1.29 1.00 20.20
N TYR A 73 0.37 1.81 20.74
CA TYR A 73 0.62 2.54 21.99
C TYR A 73 0.88 1.58 23.15
N SER A 74 -0.01 0.62 23.37
CA SER A 74 0.12 -0.34 24.47
C SER A 74 1.36 -1.20 24.33
N TRP A 75 1.72 -1.60 23.11
CA TRP A 75 2.95 -2.34 22.86
C TRP A 75 4.20 -1.53 23.23
N MET A 76 4.25 -0.26 22.82
CA MET A 76 5.35 0.64 23.15
C MET A 76 5.40 0.93 24.65
N GLU A 77 4.24 1.13 25.32
CA GLU A 77 4.16 1.39 26.75
C GLU A 77 4.76 0.24 27.56
N LYS A 78 4.43 -0.99 27.20
CA LYS A 78 4.97 -2.20 27.84
C LYS A 78 6.46 -2.42 27.56
N ALA A 79 6.92 -2.06 26.36
CA ALA A 79 8.31 -2.29 25.96
C ALA A 79 9.28 -1.21 26.48
N VAL A 80 8.89 0.07 26.42
CA VAL A 80 9.81 1.20 26.65
C VAL A 80 9.26 2.28 27.61
N GLY A 81 8.07 2.07 28.15
CA GLY A 81 7.42 2.96 29.11
C GLY A 81 6.52 4.04 28.50
N PRO A 82 5.66 4.69 29.33
CA PRO A 82 4.56 5.52 28.87
C PRO A 82 5.00 6.79 28.14
N THR A 83 6.11 7.41 28.53
CA THR A 83 6.59 8.64 27.92
C THR A 83 7.01 8.41 26.46
N PHE A 84 7.81 7.38 26.21
CA PHE A 84 8.21 7.03 24.84
C PHE A 84 7.04 6.53 24.00
N ALA A 85 6.12 5.77 24.61
CA ALA A 85 4.90 5.32 23.96
C ALA A 85 4.04 6.50 23.50
N PHE A 86 3.86 7.50 24.35
CA PHE A 86 3.10 8.70 24.00
C PHE A 86 3.75 9.46 22.84
N VAL A 87 5.04 9.77 22.94
CA VAL A 87 5.75 10.52 21.89
C VAL A 87 5.76 9.75 20.59
N GLY A 88 6.11 8.47 20.60
CA GLY A 88 6.16 7.64 19.38
C GLY A 88 4.80 7.49 18.71
N THR A 89 3.75 7.24 19.49
CA THR A 89 2.39 7.12 18.96
C THR A 89 1.86 8.46 18.45
N PHE A 90 2.18 9.56 19.10
CA PHE A 90 1.83 10.90 18.63
C PHE A 90 2.50 11.22 17.29
N MET A 91 3.79 10.94 17.15
CA MET A 91 4.52 11.13 15.88
C MET A 91 3.95 10.24 14.78
N TRP A 92 3.65 8.99 15.08
CA TRP A 92 3.03 8.06 14.15
C TRP A 92 1.65 8.57 13.70
N TYR A 93 0.80 8.97 14.62
CA TYR A 93 -0.51 9.54 14.34
C TYR A 93 -0.42 10.81 13.48
N ALA A 94 0.48 11.73 13.84
CA ALA A 94 0.71 12.95 13.09
C ALA A 94 1.15 12.67 11.63
N SER A 95 2.02 11.66 11.43
CA SER A 95 2.42 11.24 10.07
C SER A 95 1.24 10.70 9.24
N TYR A 96 0.33 9.96 9.87
CA TYR A 96 -0.89 9.48 9.21
C TYR A 96 -1.87 10.60 8.83
N LEU A 97 -1.96 11.67 9.64
CA LEU A 97 -2.76 12.85 9.27
C LEU A 97 -2.23 13.50 7.99
N VAL A 98 -0.91 13.70 7.91
CA VAL A 98 -0.26 14.25 6.70
C VAL A 98 -0.47 13.33 5.50
N TRP A 99 -0.31 12.02 5.70
CA TRP A 99 -0.53 11.02 4.65
C TRP A 99 -1.99 11.01 4.16
N MET A 100 -2.97 11.13 5.06
CA MET A 100 -4.39 11.17 4.72
C MET A 100 -4.72 12.37 3.83
N VAL A 101 -4.14 13.55 4.11
CA VAL A 101 -4.29 14.74 3.26
C VAL A 101 -3.70 14.50 1.87
N ASN A 102 -2.49 13.92 1.82
CA ASN A 102 -1.83 13.60 0.55
C ASN A 102 -2.65 12.62 -0.31
N VAL A 103 -3.16 11.54 0.28
CA VAL A 103 -4.00 10.55 -0.42
C VAL A 103 -5.32 11.17 -0.88
N SER A 104 -5.95 12.01 -0.06
CA SER A 104 -7.21 12.67 -0.42
C SER A 104 -7.05 13.61 -1.62
N ASN A 105 -5.93 14.32 -1.72
CA ASN A 105 -5.60 15.12 -2.90
C ASN A 105 -5.28 14.22 -4.11
N GLY A 106 -4.57 13.13 -3.91
CA GLY A 106 -4.18 12.18 -4.98
C GLY A 106 -5.37 11.47 -5.65
N ILE A 107 -6.48 11.31 -4.94
CA ILE A 107 -7.72 10.72 -5.50
C ILE A 107 -8.34 11.60 -6.58
N MET A 108 -8.13 12.90 -6.53
CA MET A 108 -8.74 13.84 -7.47
C MET A 108 -8.19 13.70 -8.88
N VAL A 109 -6.91 13.36 -9.04
CA VAL A 109 -6.28 13.21 -10.36
C VAL A 109 -6.99 12.14 -11.22
N PRO A 110 -7.17 10.89 -10.77
CA PRO A 110 -7.91 9.91 -11.56
C PRO A 110 -9.39 10.29 -11.75
N ILE A 111 -10.04 10.95 -10.80
CA ILE A 111 -11.44 11.38 -10.94
C ILE A 111 -11.56 12.46 -12.00
N THR A 112 -10.70 13.47 -12.00
CA THR A 112 -10.72 14.53 -13.03
C THR A 112 -10.40 13.97 -14.41
N ASN A 113 -9.44 13.07 -14.52
CA ASN A 113 -9.13 12.40 -15.79
C ASN A 113 -10.31 11.55 -16.31
N MET A 114 -11.06 10.91 -15.42
CA MET A 114 -12.22 10.11 -15.78
C MET A 114 -13.39 10.97 -16.28
N ILE A 115 -13.57 12.18 -15.73
CA ILE A 115 -14.67 13.09 -16.07
C ILE A 115 -14.34 13.94 -17.30
N PHE A 116 -13.13 14.45 -17.40
CA PHE A 116 -12.73 15.47 -18.40
C PHE A 116 -11.78 14.92 -19.48
N GLY A 117 -11.45 13.63 -19.44
CA GLY A 117 -10.47 13.03 -20.35
C GLY A 117 -9.04 13.48 -20.01
N ASN A 118 -8.12 13.24 -20.96
CA ASN A 118 -6.68 13.55 -20.79
C ASN A 118 -6.34 15.05 -20.76
N SER A 119 -7.34 15.93 -20.84
CA SER A 119 -7.09 17.35 -20.55
C SER A 119 -6.88 17.49 -19.05
N LEU A 120 -5.65 17.68 -18.64
CA LEU A 120 -5.22 18.01 -17.29
C LEU A 120 -5.86 19.35 -16.82
N HIS A 121 -7.17 19.35 -16.66
CA HIS A 121 -7.84 20.40 -15.91
C HIS A 121 -7.72 20.03 -14.43
N VAL A 122 -6.53 20.29 -13.87
CA VAL A 122 -6.35 20.22 -12.42
C VAL A 122 -7.14 21.40 -11.85
N PRO A 123 -8.21 21.17 -11.08
CA PRO A 123 -8.93 22.23 -10.43
C PRO A 123 -7.98 23.09 -9.59
N ASP A 124 -8.32 24.37 -9.40
CA ASP A 124 -7.54 25.24 -8.54
C ASP A 124 -7.23 24.57 -7.19
N PRO A 125 -6.02 24.74 -6.64
CA PRO A 125 -5.58 24.06 -5.40
C PRO A 125 -6.55 24.23 -4.22
N TRP A 126 -7.25 25.35 -4.13
CA TRP A 126 -8.22 25.57 -3.06
C TRP A 126 -9.49 24.71 -3.23
N ILE A 127 -9.93 24.44 -4.48
CA ILE A 127 -11.07 23.55 -4.77
C ILE A 127 -10.69 22.12 -4.41
N LEU A 128 -9.48 21.68 -4.79
CA LEU A 128 -8.95 20.37 -4.39
C LEU A 128 -8.93 20.21 -2.87
N SER A 129 -8.52 21.25 -2.16
CA SER A 129 -8.47 21.23 -0.70
C SER A 129 -9.85 21.09 -0.06
N ILE A 130 -10.88 21.80 -0.59
CA ILE A 130 -12.26 21.66 -0.12
C ILE A 130 -12.78 20.24 -0.36
N ILE A 131 -12.57 19.68 -1.54
CA ILE A 131 -13.01 18.34 -1.86
C ILE A 131 -12.29 17.30 -0.98
N ALA A 132 -10.99 17.47 -0.75
CA ALA A 132 -10.23 16.63 0.16
C ALA A 132 -10.76 16.71 1.60
N MET A 133 -11.12 17.91 2.09
CA MET A 133 -11.74 18.06 3.42
C MET A 133 -13.09 17.34 3.51
N ILE A 134 -13.94 17.47 2.50
CA ILE A 134 -15.24 16.76 2.45
C ILE A 134 -15.00 15.24 2.45
N TRP A 135 -14.01 14.76 1.70
CA TRP A 135 -13.65 13.35 1.64
C TRP A 135 -13.17 12.84 2.99
N VAL A 136 -12.26 13.54 3.65
CA VAL A 136 -11.77 13.19 4.99
C VAL A 136 -12.91 13.19 6.01
N ALA A 137 -13.79 14.20 5.98
CA ALA A 137 -14.95 14.26 6.86
C ALA A 137 -15.90 13.06 6.64
N ALA A 138 -16.15 12.68 5.38
CA ALA A 138 -16.98 11.53 5.04
C ALA A 138 -16.37 10.22 5.57
N ILE A 139 -15.06 9.99 5.34
CA ILE A 139 -14.37 8.79 5.84
C ILE A 139 -14.40 8.75 7.37
N THR A 140 -14.14 9.88 8.03
CA THR A 140 -14.20 9.98 9.49
C THR A 140 -15.60 9.66 10.01
N PHE A 141 -16.64 10.18 9.39
CA PHE A 141 -18.03 9.88 9.75
C PHE A 141 -18.33 8.38 9.63
N PHE A 142 -17.86 7.71 8.58
CA PHE A 142 -18.02 6.25 8.46
C PHE A 142 -17.19 5.49 9.49
N ALA A 143 -15.97 5.93 9.79
CA ALA A 143 -15.13 5.31 10.82
C ALA A 143 -15.76 5.41 12.22
N LEU A 144 -16.43 6.50 12.55
CA LEU A 144 -17.16 6.68 13.81
C LEU A 144 -18.34 5.70 13.99
N ARG A 145 -18.80 5.06 12.91
CA ARG A 145 -19.83 4.02 12.98
C ARG A 145 -19.33 2.67 13.48
N GLY A 146 -18.03 2.57 13.75
CA GLY A 146 -17.40 1.42 14.37
C GLY A 146 -16.81 0.42 13.40
N LEU A 147 -16.25 -0.66 13.95
CA LEU A 147 -15.47 -1.66 13.22
C LEU A 147 -16.23 -2.32 12.06
N ASP A 148 -17.53 -2.58 12.21
CA ASP A 148 -18.32 -3.22 11.15
C ASP A 148 -18.42 -2.37 9.88
N ALA A 149 -18.50 -1.05 10.02
CA ALA A 149 -18.49 -0.13 8.88
C ALA A 149 -17.10 -0.12 8.22
N VAL A 150 -16.04 0.03 9.01
CA VAL A 150 -14.66 0.00 8.53
C VAL A 150 -14.36 -1.32 7.82
N LYS A 151 -14.77 -2.45 8.38
CA LYS A 151 -14.60 -3.79 7.80
C LYS A 151 -15.29 -3.91 6.42
N LYS A 152 -16.52 -3.40 6.28
CA LYS A 152 -17.23 -3.43 4.98
C LYS A 152 -16.49 -2.61 3.93
N PHE A 153 -16.04 -1.40 4.27
CA PHE A 153 -15.29 -0.54 3.36
C PHE A 153 -13.92 -1.14 3.00
N ALA A 154 -13.18 -1.68 3.98
CA ALA A 154 -11.91 -2.34 3.74
C ALA A 154 -12.08 -3.58 2.84
N THR A 155 -13.13 -4.37 3.05
CA THR A 155 -13.42 -5.53 2.21
C THR A 155 -13.75 -5.11 0.78
N LEU A 156 -14.62 -4.10 0.59
CA LEU A 156 -14.95 -3.58 -0.74
C LEU A 156 -13.72 -3.00 -1.44
N GLY A 157 -12.92 -2.21 -0.71
CA GLY A 157 -11.64 -1.68 -1.21
C GLY A 157 -10.66 -2.78 -1.60
N GLY A 158 -10.53 -3.83 -0.77
CA GLY A 158 -9.69 -5.00 -1.06
C GLY A 158 -10.12 -5.73 -2.33
N ILE A 159 -11.41 -5.97 -2.50
CA ILE A 159 -11.96 -6.59 -3.71
C ILE A 159 -11.68 -5.70 -4.93
N ALA A 160 -11.89 -4.39 -4.82
CA ALA A 160 -11.64 -3.45 -5.91
C ALA A 160 -10.15 -3.45 -6.31
N VAL A 161 -9.23 -3.40 -5.35
CA VAL A 161 -7.78 -3.44 -5.60
C VAL A 161 -7.37 -4.79 -6.22
N LEU A 162 -7.88 -5.91 -5.72
CA LEU A 162 -7.62 -7.23 -6.32
C LEU A 162 -8.16 -7.32 -7.74
N SER A 163 -9.34 -6.75 -8.01
CA SER A 163 -9.91 -6.70 -9.36
C SER A 163 -9.05 -5.86 -10.31
N LEU A 164 -8.53 -4.71 -9.86
CA LEU A 164 -7.60 -3.90 -10.64
C LEU A 164 -6.30 -4.66 -10.96
N ASN A 165 -5.76 -5.41 -10.01
CA ASN A 165 -4.59 -6.25 -10.27
C ASN A 165 -4.89 -7.37 -11.26
N ALA A 166 -6.07 -8.01 -11.15
CA ALA A 166 -6.49 -9.04 -12.09
C ALA A 166 -6.65 -8.47 -13.52
N ILE A 167 -7.27 -7.29 -13.66
CA ILE A 167 -7.40 -6.59 -14.93
C ILE A 167 -6.01 -6.26 -15.50
N LEU A 168 -5.11 -5.70 -14.69
CA LEU A 168 -3.75 -5.38 -15.12
C LEU A 168 -3.00 -6.64 -15.61
N LEU A 169 -3.11 -7.75 -14.87
CA LEU A 169 -2.51 -9.03 -15.26
C LEU A 169 -3.09 -9.54 -16.59
N ILE A 170 -4.42 -9.53 -16.73
CA ILE A 170 -5.10 -9.98 -17.97
C ILE A 170 -4.66 -9.11 -19.13
N CYS A 171 -4.65 -7.78 -18.98
CA CYS A 171 -4.19 -6.87 -20.03
C CYS A 171 -2.72 -7.13 -20.39
N ALA A 172 -1.86 -7.36 -19.42
CA ALA A 172 -0.44 -7.66 -19.66
C ALA A 172 -0.26 -8.96 -20.46
N LEU A 173 -1.01 -10.01 -20.09
CA LEU A 173 -1.00 -11.29 -20.82
C LEU A 173 -1.57 -11.14 -22.22
N LEU A 174 -2.65 -10.38 -22.40
CA LEU A 174 -3.24 -10.11 -23.73
C LEU A 174 -2.23 -9.39 -24.63
N VAL A 175 -1.57 -8.36 -24.14
CA VAL A 175 -0.54 -7.64 -24.91
C VAL A 175 0.59 -8.58 -25.31
N LEU A 176 1.05 -9.43 -24.38
CA LEU A 176 2.11 -10.40 -24.65
C LEU A 176 1.70 -11.42 -25.73
N VAL A 177 0.45 -11.89 -25.70
CA VAL A 177 -0.08 -12.86 -26.69
C VAL A 177 -0.28 -12.20 -28.05
N LEU A 178 -0.84 -10.98 -28.09
CA LEU A 178 -1.15 -10.29 -29.34
C LEU A 178 0.10 -9.75 -30.05
N ASN A 179 1.04 -9.21 -29.31
CA ASN A 179 2.27 -8.61 -29.86
C ASN A 179 3.43 -9.62 -29.97
N GLY A 180 3.37 -10.74 -29.26
CA GLY A 180 4.45 -11.72 -29.18
C GLY A 180 5.63 -11.29 -28.30
N HIS A 181 5.62 -10.06 -27.78
CA HIS A 181 6.68 -9.51 -26.90
C HIS A 181 6.10 -8.43 -25.99
N PRO A 182 6.74 -8.16 -24.83
CA PRO A 182 6.37 -7.04 -23.96
C PRO A 182 6.64 -5.70 -24.65
N THR A 183 5.81 -4.69 -24.34
CA THR A 183 5.95 -3.34 -24.92
C THR A 183 7.26 -2.68 -24.50
N THR A 184 7.65 -2.79 -23.21
CA THR A 184 8.99 -2.45 -22.74
C THR A 184 9.87 -3.69 -22.78
N PRO A 185 10.99 -3.70 -23.53
CA PRO A 185 11.86 -4.86 -23.63
C PRO A 185 12.42 -5.31 -22.29
N ILE A 186 12.43 -6.63 -22.05
CA ILE A 186 13.04 -7.22 -20.87
C ILE A 186 14.51 -7.49 -21.17
N THR A 187 15.39 -6.69 -20.58
CA THR A 187 16.85 -6.88 -20.65
C THR A 187 17.42 -6.94 -19.25
N ALA A 188 18.55 -7.60 -19.07
CA ALA A 188 19.22 -7.64 -17.77
C ALA A 188 19.59 -6.23 -17.27
N GLU A 189 19.95 -5.34 -18.18
CA GLU A 189 20.25 -3.94 -17.90
C GLU A 189 19.03 -3.18 -17.37
N ALA A 190 17.82 -3.45 -17.88
CA ALA A 190 16.60 -2.80 -17.46
C ALA A 190 16.22 -3.09 -15.99
N PHE A 191 16.75 -4.16 -15.37
CA PHE A 191 16.57 -4.45 -13.95
C PHE A 191 17.60 -3.75 -13.04
N VAL A 192 18.66 -3.20 -13.60
CA VAL A 192 19.73 -2.54 -12.82
C VAL A 192 19.71 -1.04 -13.03
N THR A 193 19.35 -0.59 -14.23
CA THR A 193 19.40 0.83 -14.62
C THR A 193 18.00 1.35 -14.86
N SER A 194 17.66 2.53 -14.30
CA SER A 194 16.40 3.18 -14.62
C SER A 194 16.37 3.58 -16.09
N LEU A 195 15.27 3.23 -16.73
CA LEU A 195 15.00 3.64 -18.10
C LEU A 195 14.50 5.10 -18.18
N ASN A 196 14.18 5.72 -17.03
CA ASN A 196 13.68 7.09 -16.99
C ASN A 196 14.84 8.10 -16.96
N PRO A 197 15.02 8.91 -18.01
CA PRO A 197 16.09 9.91 -18.05
C PRO A 197 15.98 10.99 -16.96
N ASN A 198 14.75 11.21 -16.43
CA ASN A 198 14.52 12.16 -15.35
C ASN A 198 14.91 11.62 -13.98
N PHE A 199 15.07 10.32 -13.85
CA PHE A 199 15.53 9.63 -12.63
C PHE A 199 16.89 9.00 -12.91
N ASN A 200 17.90 9.85 -13.06
CA ASN A 200 19.23 9.39 -13.38
C ASN A 200 19.85 8.68 -12.17
N ASN A 201 20.03 7.37 -12.29
CA ASN A 201 20.66 6.51 -11.28
C ASN A 201 22.17 6.71 -11.14
N SER A 202 22.75 7.69 -11.82
CA SER A 202 24.18 7.95 -11.77
C SER A 202 24.69 8.42 -10.41
N SER A 203 23.79 8.81 -9.50
CA SER A 203 24.16 9.17 -8.12
C SER A 203 23.67 8.12 -7.12
N ALA A 204 24.54 7.73 -6.19
CA ALA A 204 24.17 6.86 -5.07
C ALA A 204 23.00 7.42 -4.24
N ILE A 205 22.85 8.74 -4.17
CA ILE A 205 21.78 9.43 -3.46
C ILE A 205 20.42 9.20 -4.14
N GLY A 206 20.35 9.30 -5.48
CA GLY A 206 19.12 9.03 -6.23
C GLY A 206 18.65 7.57 -6.07
N PHE A 207 19.59 6.66 -6.03
CA PHE A 207 19.35 5.24 -5.81
C PHE A 207 18.82 4.94 -4.40
N ILE A 208 19.41 5.56 -3.37
CA ILE A 208 18.95 5.46 -1.98
C ILE A 208 17.56 6.09 -1.83
N ALA A 209 17.30 7.23 -2.49
CA ALA A 209 15.99 7.88 -2.45
C ALA A 209 14.87 6.97 -2.98
N PHE A 210 15.14 6.17 -4.02
CA PHE A 210 14.18 5.20 -4.51
C PHE A 210 13.96 4.03 -3.53
N MET A 211 15.00 3.57 -2.85
CA MET A 211 14.87 2.56 -1.81
C MET A 211 13.93 3.04 -0.68
N VAL A 212 14.02 4.32 -0.29
CA VAL A 212 13.09 4.91 0.68
C VAL A 212 11.64 4.87 0.17
N PHE A 213 11.43 5.14 -1.11
CA PHE A 213 10.10 5.06 -1.71
C PHE A 213 9.56 3.62 -1.73
N ALA A 214 10.38 2.63 -2.05
CA ALA A 214 10.00 1.22 -2.01
C ALA A 214 9.66 0.76 -0.58
N ILE A 215 10.45 1.20 0.43
CA ILE A 215 10.17 0.93 1.85
C ILE A 215 8.84 1.57 2.26
N PHE A 216 8.59 2.82 1.87
CA PHE A 216 7.34 3.53 2.18
C PHE A 216 6.11 2.81 1.63
N ALA A 217 6.21 2.15 0.48
CA ALA A 217 5.12 1.37 -0.10
C ALA A 217 4.69 0.17 0.77
N TYR A 218 5.52 -0.24 1.72
CA TYR A 218 5.25 -1.33 2.66
C TYR A 218 4.78 -0.85 4.04
N GLY A 219 4.65 0.45 4.26
CA GLY A 219 4.09 1.01 5.51
C GLY A 219 2.61 0.69 5.66
N GLY A 220 2.14 0.55 6.91
CA GLY A 220 0.73 0.35 7.24
C GLY A 220 0.41 -0.93 7.99
N VAL A 221 1.32 -1.92 8.03
CA VAL A 221 1.07 -3.18 8.76
C VAL A 221 0.96 -2.94 10.28
N GLU A 222 1.60 -1.93 10.80
CA GLU A 222 1.53 -1.54 12.21
C GLU A 222 0.13 -1.05 12.62
N ALA A 223 -0.63 -0.49 11.68
CA ALA A 223 -1.99 -0.03 11.94
C ALA A 223 -2.95 -1.16 12.34
N VAL A 224 -2.66 -2.40 11.90
CA VAL A 224 -3.48 -3.56 12.25
C VAL A 224 -3.26 -4.06 13.68
N GLY A 225 -2.30 -3.50 14.41
CA GLY A 225 -2.09 -3.78 15.83
C GLY A 225 -3.33 -3.56 16.69
N GLY A 226 -4.16 -2.58 16.33
CA GLY A 226 -5.45 -2.34 16.97
C GLY A 226 -6.54 -3.38 16.68
N LEU A 227 -6.29 -4.37 15.81
CA LEU A 227 -7.24 -5.42 15.41
C LEU A 227 -6.98 -6.78 16.07
N VAL A 228 -5.97 -6.88 16.92
CA VAL A 228 -5.57 -8.15 17.55
C VAL A 228 -6.71 -8.70 18.41
N ASP A 229 -7.28 -7.88 19.29
CA ASP A 229 -8.37 -8.24 20.19
C ASP A 229 -9.71 -8.48 19.47
N GLU A 230 -9.86 -7.92 18.28
CA GLU A 230 -11.02 -8.10 17.41
C GLU A 230 -10.88 -9.32 16.48
N THR A 231 -9.73 -10.01 16.48
CA THR A 231 -9.48 -11.18 15.64
C THR A 231 -10.00 -12.45 16.31
N ASP A 232 -10.61 -13.35 15.54
CA ASP A 232 -10.96 -14.68 16.01
C ASP A 232 -9.72 -15.52 16.19
N GLN A 233 -9.57 -16.20 17.33
CA GLN A 233 -8.39 -16.95 17.71
C GLN A 233 -7.08 -16.18 17.43
N PRO A 234 -6.86 -15.00 18.08
CA PRO A 234 -5.79 -14.08 17.71
C PRO A 234 -4.40 -14.72 17.72
N GLU A 235 -4.16 -15.66 18.63
CA GLU A 235 -2.88 -16.40 18.74
C GLU A 235 -2.50 -17.15 17.45
N LYS A 236 -3.49 -17.59 16.67
CA LYS A 236 -3.28 -18.34 15.43
C LYS A 236 -3.51 -17.49 14.18
N ASN A 237 -4.64 -16.76 14.17
CA ASN A 237 -5.10 -16.09 12.97
C ASN A 237 -4.37 -14.77 12.74
N PHE A 238 -3.99 -14.04 13.80
CA PHE A 238 -3.26 -12.79 13.64
C PHE A 238 -1.87 -13.01 13.02
N PRO A 239 -0.99 -13.89 13.55
CA PRO A 239 0.30 -14.18 12.93
C PRO A 239 0.17 -14.66 11.48
N ARG A 240 -0.73 -15.60 11.24
CA ARG A 240 -0.95 -16.14 9.90
C ARG A 240 -1.45 -15.08 8.92
N GLY A 241 -2.39 -14.25 9.35
CA GLY A 241 -2.93 -13.17 8.53
C GLY A 241 -1.86 -12.15 8.15
N VAL A 242 -1.05 -11.71 9.11
CA VAL A 242 0.03 -10.75 8.88
C VAL A 242 1.08 -11.31 7.92
N VAL A 243 1.63 -12.49 8.22
CA VAL A 243 2.71 -13.08 7.40
C VAL A 243 2.23 -13.44 6.00
N THR A 244 1.04 -14.04 5.87
CA THR A 244 0.48 -14.40 4.55
C THR A 244 0.24 -13.14 3.72
N SER A 245 -0.34 -12.10 4.31
CA SER A 245 -0.56 -10.82 3.61
C SER A 245 0.75 -10.16 3.21
N ALA A 246 1.76 -10.18 4.09
CA ALA A 246 3.08 -9.62 3.79
C ALA A 246 3.74 -10.29 2.58
N LEU A 247 3.69 -11.62 2.51
CA LEU A 247 4.21 -12.38 1.36
C LEU A 247 3.45 -12.05 0.07
N ILE A 248 2.11 -12.04 0.12
CA ILE A 248 1.27 -11.70 -1.04
C ILE A 248 1.57 -10.28 -1.53
N ILE A 249 1.73 -9.32 -0.63
CA ILE A 249 2.03 -7.93 -0.96
C ILE A 249 3.40 -7.79 -1.60
N ALA A 250 4.44 -8.41 -1.02
CA ALA A 250 5.80 -8.33 -1.53
C ALA A 250 5.93 -8.92 -2.95
N ILE A 251 5.32 -10.09 -3.17
CA ILE A 251 5.28 -10.74 -4.49
C ILE A 251 4.40 -9.92 -5.43
N GLY A 252 3.24 -9.46 -4.95
CA GLY A 252 2.25 -8.72 -5.72
C GLY A 252 2.83 -7.46 -6.36
N TYR A 253 3.54 -6.64 -5.59
CA TYR A 253 4.20 -5.45 -6.13
C TYR A 253 5.17 -5.79 -7.27
N SER A 254 6.04 -6.78 -7.07
CA SER A 254 7.05 -7.16 -8.06
C SER A 254 6.42 -7.67 -9.35
N VAL A 255 5.42 -8.55 -9.24
CA VAL A 255 4.70 -9.10 -10.40
C VAL A 255 3.90 -8.02 -11.14
N MET A 256 3.22 -7.13 -10.40
CA MET A 256 2.41 -6.09 -11.04
C MET A 256 3.25 -5.00 -11.69
N ILE A 257 4.42 -4.65 -11.15
CA ILE A 257 5.39 -3.75 -11.80
C ILE A 257 5.86 -4.36 -13.14
N LEU A 258 6.14 -5.67 -13.15
CA LEU A 258 6.46 -6.39 -14.39
C LEU A 258 5.31 -6.30 -15.41
N CYS A 259 4.06 -6.50 -14.98
CA CYS A 259 2.87 -6.40 -15.83
C CYS A 259 2.69 -4.99 -16.45
N VAL A 260 3.00 -3.93 -15.71
CA VAL A 260 2.97 -2.57 -16.27
C VAL A 260 3.91 -2.45 -17.44
N GLY A 261 5.13 -2.97 -17.34
CA GLY A 261 6.10 -2.93 -18.44
C GLY A 261 5.70 -3.76 -19.67
N PHE A 262 4.80 -4.75 -19.52
CA PHE A 262 4.26 -5.47 -20.66
C PHE A 262 3.29 -4.62 -21.49
N ILE A 263 2.60 -3.67 -20.84
CA ILE A 263 1.59 -2.81 -21.44
C ILE A 263 2.17 -1.47 -21.89
N MET A 264 3.04 -0.89 -21.05
CA MET A 264 3.53 0.47 -21.20
C MET A 264 4.84 0.52 -21.97
N ASN A 265 4.96 1.50 -22.88
CA ASN A 265 6.21 1.81 -23.53
C ASN A 265 6.99 2.83 -22.70
N TYR A 266 8.20 2.47 -22.32
CA TYR A 266 9.08 3.34 -21.54
C TYR A 266 10.02 4.20 -22.41
N GLN A 267 9.83 4.22 -23.73
CA GLN A 267 10.65 5.02 -24.62
C GLN A 267 10.26 6.50 -24.55
N THR A 268 11.24 7.37 -24.65
CA THR A 268 11.10 8.82 -24.76
C THR A 268 10.08 9.18 -25.84
N GLY A 269 9.01 9.90 -25.49
CA GLY A 269 7.92 10.28 -26.39
C GLY A 269 6.66 9.40 -26.30
N GLY A 270 6.61 8.43 -25.38
CA GLY A 270 5.38 7.71 -25.06
C GLY A 270 4.52 8.48 -24.05
N ALA A 271 3.24 8.14 -23.97
CA ALA A 271 2.24 8.77 -23.09
C ALA A 271 2.60 8.86 -21.58
N PHE A 272 3.75 8.35 -21.16
CA PHE A 272 4.29 8.47 -19.80
C PHE A 272 5.04 9.78 -19.57
N TYR A 273 5.41 10.49 -20.63
CA TYR A 273 6.21 11.73 -20.56
C TYR A 273 5.41 12.97 -20.99
N GLU A 274 4.22 12.76 -21.54
CA GLU A 274 3.25 13.81 -21.85
C GLU A 274 2.19 13.93 -20.72
#